data_bf01323da81c066b7f992ea937698ba5
#
_entry.id   bf01323da81c066b7f992ea937698ba5
#
_cell.length_a   1.000
_cell.length_b   1.000
_cell.length_c   1.000
_cell.angle_alpha   90.00
_cell.angle_beta   90.00
_cell.angle_gamma   90.00
#
_symmetry.space_group_name_H-M   'P 1'
#
loop_
_entity.id
_entity.type
_entity.pdbx_description
1 polymer ?
#
loop_
_entity_poly.entity_id
_entity_poly.type
_entity_poly.pdbx_seq_one_letter_code
_entity_poly.pdbx_strand_id
1 'polypeptide(L)'
;MSVMVITGGTAGAGKATALRFARAGYHVALIARDETGLQEAQQACERFGIKTLAISADVADAGALQRAAAEVEATLGAIDVWINNAMTTVLAPFRQMSEEEFRRVTEVTYLGYVNGTRAALEVMAPRDRGVI
;
A
#
# COMPACT_ATOMS: atom_id res chain seq x y z
N MET A 1 2.87 14.94 12.87
CA MET A 1 2.18 13.64 12.90
C MET A 1 2.83 12.72 11.90
N SER A 2 3.12 11.52 12.33
CA SER A 2 3.72 10.51 11.45
C SER A 2 2.71 9.96 10.46
N VAL A 3 3.18 9.68 9.24
CA VAL A 3 2.37 9.13 8.14
C VAL A 3 2.90 7.76 7.74
N MET A 4 2.00 6.79 7.66
CA MET A 4 2.34 5.48 7.10
C MET A 4 1.51 5.20 5.84
N VAL A 5 2.12 4.52 4.89
CA VAL A 5 1.48 4.01 3.67
C VAL A 5 1.55 2.49 3.68
N ILE A 6 0.46 1.84 3.32
CA ILE A 6 0.46 0.39 3.13
C ILE A 6 -0.23 0.00 1.83
N THR A 7 0.40 -0.85 1.05
CA THR A 7 -0.22 -1.50 -0.09
C THR A 7 -0.90 -2.80 0.35
N GLY A 8 -2.07 -3.11 -0.19
CA GLY A 8 -2.84 -4.29 0.22
C GLY A 8 -3.45 -4.18 1.61
N GLY A 9 -3.86 -2.98 2.03
CA GLY A 9 -4.36 -2.70 3.37
C GLY A 9 -5.84 -3.02 3.62
N THR A 10 -6.53 -3.68 2.69
CA THR A 10 -7.99 -3.89 2.80
C THR A 10 -8.39 -5.18 3.49
N ALA A 11 -7.48 -6.12 3.66
CA ALA A 11 -7.76 -7.42 4.25
C ALA A 11 -6.52 -8.01 4.96
N GLY A 12 -6.74 -9.04 5.75
CA GLY A 12 -5.69 -9.86 6.37
C GLY A 12 -4.66 -9.05 7.16
N ALA A 13 -3.40 -9.43 7.00
CA ALA A 13 -2.27 -8.81 7.69
C ALA A 13 -2.13 -7.31 7.38
N GLY A 14 -2.41 -6.91 6.14
CA GLY A 14 -2.35 -5.51 5.73
C GLY A 14 -3.36 -4.64 6.49
N LYS A 15 -4.60 -5.08 6.58
CA LYS A 15 -5.64 -4.37 7.34
C LYS A 15 -5.32 -4.32 8.84
N ALA A 16 -4.88 -5.44 9.41
CA ALA A 16 -4.48 -5.49 10.83
C ALA A 16 -3.31 -4.54 11.12
N THR A 17 -2.34 -4.46 10.21
CA THR A 17 -1.21 -3.53 10.30
C THR A 17 -1.68 -2.08 10.23
N ALA A 18 -2.53 -1.74 9.27
CA ALA A 18 -3.10 -0.39 9.14
C ALA A 18 -3.80 0.05 10.44
N LEU A 19 -4.65 -0.82 10.99
CA LEU A 19 -5.34 -0.56 12.26
C LEU A 19 -4.38 -0.38 13.43
N ARG A 20 -3.30 -1.16 13.47
CA ARG A 20 -2.29 -1.05 14.53
C ARG A 20 -1.57 0.30 14.49
N PHE A 21 -1.23 0.79 13.29
CA PHE A 21 -0.62 2.10 13.11
C PHE A 21 -1.60 3.24 13.41
N ALA A 22 -2.86 3.13 12.96
CA ALA A 22 -3.91 4.09 13.27
C ALA A 22 -4.10 4.23 14.79
N ARG A 23 -4.16 3.09 15.50
CA ARG A 23 -4.26 3.07 16.98
C ARG A 23 -3.04 3.69 17.66
N ALA A 24 -1.87 3.64 17.03
CA ALA A 24 -0.66 4.27 17.52
C ALA A 24 -0.56 5.78 17.19
N GLY A 25 -1.57 6.34 16.51
CA GLY A 25 -1.65 7.77 16.20
C GLY A 25 -1.06 8.18 14.85
N TYR A 26 -0.68 7.22 14.00
CA TYR A 26 -0.25 7.52 12.64
C TYR A 26 -1.43 7.91 11.76
N HIS A 27 -1.23 8.87 10.87
CA HIS A 27 -2.09 9.01 9.70
C HIS A 27 -1.82 7.85 8.75
N VAL A 28 -2.85 7.31 8.13
CA VAL A 28 -2.74 6.08 7.34
C VAL A 28 -3.22 6.30 5.91
N ALA A 29 -2.38 5.98 4.95
CA ALA A 29 -2.77 5.88 3.55
C ALA A 29 -2.86 4.40 3.15
N LEU A 30 -3.99 4.04 2.56
CA LEU A 30 -4.30 2.69 2.11
C LEU A 30 -4.31 2.65 0.59
N ILE A 31 -3.52 1.77 0.00
CA ILE A 31 -3.47 1.57 -1.45
C ILE A 31 -3.91 0.14 -1.78
N ALA A 32 -4.95 -0.01 -2.57
CA ALA A 32 -5.46 -1.30 -3.05
C ALA A 32 -6.33 -1.10 -4.28
N ARG A 33 -6.72 -2.18 -4.95
CA ARG A 33 -7.64 -2.10 -6.10
C ARG A 33 -9.12 -2.14 -5.69
N ASP A 34 -9.44 -2.76 -4.56
CA ASP A 34 -10.81 -2.95 -4.08
C ASP A 34 -11.33 -1.68 -3.40
N GLU A 35 -12.15 -0.92 -4.10
CA GLU A 35 -12.73 0.34 -3.59
C GLU A 35 -13.63 0.12 -2.37
N THR A 36 -14.42 -0.96 -2.35
CA THR A 36 -15.28 -1.28 -1.19
C THR A 36 -14.45 -1.61 0.03
N GLY A 37 -13.45 -2.46 -0.12
CA GLY A 37 -12.51 -2.80 0.95
C GLY A 37 -11.71 -1.60 1.44
N LEU A 38 -11.32 -0.67 0.54
CA LEU A 38 -10.66 0.59 0.90
C LEU A 38 -11.55 1.46 1.80
N GLN A 39 -12.82 1.62 1.44
CA GLN A 39 -13.76 2.42 2.24
C GLN A 39 -13.96 1.82 3.63
N GLU A 40 -14.15 0.51 3.73
CA GLU A 40 -14.29 -0.18 5.01
C GLU A 40 -13.05 -0.05 5.90
N ALA A 41 -11.86 -0.24 5.32
CA ALA A 41 -10.60 -0.11 6.04
C ALA A 41 -10.34 1.34 6.47
N GLN A 42 -10.67 2.30 5.62
CA GLN A 42 -10.59 3.72 5.93
C GLN A 42 -11.45 4.06 7.15
N GLN A 43 -12.73 3.70 7.12
CA GLN A 43 -13.65 3.95 8.24
C GLN A 43 -13.17 3.29 9.54
N ALA A 44 -12.61 2.09 9.44
CA ALA A 44 -12.07 1.39 10.59
C ALA A 44 -10.86 2.11 11.21
N CYS A 45 -9.98 2.70 10.39
CA CYS A 45 -8.85 3.49 10.86
C CYS A 45 -9.29 4.84 11.47
N GLU A 46 -10.27 5.51 10.86
CA GLU A 46 -10.78 6.80 11.30
C GLU A 46 -11.37 6.79 12.73
N ARG A 47 -11.82 5.62 13.19
CA ARG A 47 -12.30 5.44 14.59
C ARG A 47 -11.26 5.77 15.64
N PHE A 48 -9.98 5.80 15.26
CA PHE A 48 -8.89 6.18 16.17
C PHE A 48 -8.58 7.69 16.15
N GLY A 49 -9.38 8.50 15.45
CA GLY A 49 -9.23 9.95 15.41
C GLY A 49 -8.07 10.45 14.55
N ILE A 50 -7.51 9.60 13.69
CA ILE A 50 -6.44 9.96 12.74
C ILE A 50 -7.03 10.29 11.36
N LYS A 51 -6.23 10.93 10.52
CA LYS A 51 -6.57 11.14 9.11
C LYS A 51 -6.23 9.92 8.28
N THR A 52 -7.07 9.60 7.33
CA THR A 52 -6.84 8.51 6.38
C THR A 52 -6.99 8.98 4.94
N LEU A 53 -6.29 8.30 4.05
CA LEU A 53 -6.42 8.48 2.62
C LEU A 53 -6.51 7.09 1.95
N ALA A 54 -7.56 6.87 1.19
CA ALA A 54 -7.75 5.63 0.44
C ALA A 54 -7.53 5.90 -1.04
N ILE A 55 -6.60 5.17 -1.65
CA ILE A 55 -6.23 5.33 -3.07
C ILE A 55 -6.42 3.99 -3.78
N SER A 56 -7.29 3.98 -4.80
CA SER A 56 -7.43 2.82 -5.68
C SER A 56 -6.30 2.83 -6.71
N ALA A 57 -5.41 1.86 -6.61
CA ALA A 57 -4.30 1.70 -7.53
C ALA A 57 -3.83 0.24 -7.59
N ASP A 58 -3.32 -0.15 -8.75
CA ASP A 58 -2.67 -1.44 -8.96
C ASP A 58 -1.16 -1.29 -8.71
N VAL A 59 -0.60 -2.08 -7.80
CA VAL A 59 0.84 -2.05 -7.51
C VAL A 59 1.71 -2.47 -8.70
N ALA A 60 1.15 -3.17 -9.68
CA ALA A 60 1.82 -3.49 -10.94
C ALA A 60 2.00 -2.26 -11.86
N ASP A 61 1.32 -1.16 -11.58
CA ASP A 61 1.45 0.10 -12.28
C ASP A 61 2.38 1.04 -11.52
N ALA A 62 3.64 1.13 -11.96
CA ALA A 62 4.66 1.97 -11.31
C ALA A 62 4.27 3.44 -11.25
N GLY A 63 3.70 3.99 -12.33
CA GLY A 63 3.25 5.38 -12.38
C GLY A 63 2.11 5.67 -11.40
N ALA A 64 1.20 4.71 -11.22
CA ALA A 64 0.12 4.84 -10.24
C ALA A 64 0.65 4.95 -8.80
N LEU A 65 1.68 4.18 -8.44
CA LEU A 65 2.28 4.26 -7.11
C LEU A 65 3.07 5.56 -6.90
N GLN A 66 3.74 6.07 -7.91
CA GLN A 66 4.41 7.38 -7.84
C GLN A 66 3.41 8.50 -7.61
N ARG A 67 2.29 8.50 -8.35
CA ARG A 67 1.20 9.47 -8.13
C ARG A 67 0.57 9.32 -6.74
N ALA A 68 0.39 8.09 -6.28
CA ALA A 68 -0.14 7.83 -4.94
C ALA A 68 0.78 8.39 -3.84
N ALA A 69 2.09 8.18 -3.93
CA ALA A 69 3.04 8.74 -2.98
C ALA A 69 2.98 10.26 -2.93
N ALA A 70 2.92 10.93 -4.10
CA ALA A 70 2.79 12.39 -4.19
C ALA A 70 1.47 12.88 -3.57
N GLU A 71 0.36 12.19 -3.82
CA GLU A 71 -0.95 12.52 -3.26
C GLU A 71 -0.97 12.37 -1.73
N VAL A 72 -0.36 11.32 -1.20
CA VAL A 72 -0.24 11.12 0.26
C VAL A 72 0.53 12.27 0.89
N GLU A 73 1.67 12.66 0.33
CA GLU A 73 2.46 13.77 0.87
C GLU A 73 1.73 15.11 0.81
N ALA A 74 0.97 15.34 -0.27
CA ALA A 74 0.17 16.56 -0.40
C ALA A 74 -1.01 16.61 0.58
N THR A 75 -1.57 15.45 0.95
CA THR A 75 -2.80 15.35 1.75
C THR A 75 -2.53 15.11 3.24
N LEU A 76 -1.62 14.19 3.57
CA LEU A 76 -1.35 13.77 4.93
C LEU A 76 -0.03 14.29 5.49
N GLY A 77 0.92 14.64 4.62
CA GLY A 77 2.25 15.07 4.99
C GLY A 77 3.34 14.06 4.62
N ALA A 78 4.57 14.35 5.03
CA ALA A 78 5.73 13.54 4.71
C ALA A 78 5.57 12.08 5.16
N ILE A 79 5.81 11.14 4.25
CA ILE A 79 5.71 9.71 4.52
C ILE A 79 6.89 9.27 5.36
N ASP A 80 6.62 8.71 6.53
CA ASP A 80 7.63 8.19 7.45
C ASP A 80 7.83 6.67 7.31
N VAL A 81 6.75 5.95 7.00
CA VAL A 81 6.78 4.48 6.86
C VAL A 81 6.04 4.07 5.60
N TRP A 82 6.67 3.22 4.80
CA TRP A 82 6.04 2.59 3.63
C TRP A 82 6.09 1.08 3.78
N ILE A 83 4.94 0.42 3.68
CA ILE A 83 4.83 -1.02 3.81
C ILE A 83 4.34 -1.63 2.50
N ASN A 84 5.21 -2.37 1.83
CA ASN A 84 4.86 -3.19 0.69
C ASN A 84 4.26 -4.51 1.19
N ASN A 85 2.94 -4.62 1.12
CA ASN A 85 2.22 -5.80 1.61
C ASN A 85 1.33 -6.44 0.53
N ALA A 86 0.97 -5.70 -0.51
CA ALA A 86 0.10 -6.23 -1.57
C ALA A 86 0.72 -7.46 -2.24
N MET A 87 -0.01 -8.55 -2.27
CA MET A 87 0.39 -9.77 -2.95
C MET A 87 -0.80 -10.46 -3.60
N THR A 88 -0.53 -11.29 -4.59
CA THR A 88 -1.46 -12.26 -5.13
C THR A 88 -0.74 -13.58 -5.32
N THR A 89 -1.49 -14.68 -5.28
CA THR A 89 -0.96 -16.02 -5.50
C THR A 89 -2.00 -16.88 -6.19
N VAL A 90 -1.54 -17.99 -6.77
CA VAL A 90 -2.40 -19.02 -7.33
C VAL A 90 -2.04 -20.35 -6.66
N LEU A 91 -3.02 -20.93 -5.96
CA LEU A 91 -2.86 -22.23 -5.33
C LEU A 91 -3.26 -23.33 -6.30
N ALA A 92 -2.32 -23.78 -7.10
CA ALA A 92 -2.49 -24.84 -8.08
C ALA A 92 -1.18 -25.58 -8.35
N PRO A 93 -1.23 -26.84 -8.80
CA PRO A 93 -0.03 -27.50 -9.32
C PRO A 93 0.54 -26.68 -10.49
N PHE A 94 1.87 -26.60 -10.57
CA PHE A 94 2.52 -25.75 -11.59
C PHE A 94 2.01 -25.99 -13.01
N ARG A 95 1.74 -27.26 -13.37
CA ARG A 95 1.22 -27.61 -14.70
C ARG A 95 -0.16 -27.03 -15.02
N GLN A 96 -0.93 -26.67 -14.00
CA GLN A 96 -2.27 -26.12 -14.14
C GLN A 96 -2.28 -24.59 -14.10
N MET A 97 -1.16 -23.98 -13.75
CA MET A 97 -1.02 -22.53 -13.73
C MET A 97 -0.79 -22.02 -15.16
N SER A 98 -1.62 -21.08 -15.62
CA SER A 98 -1.45 -20.44 -16.91
C SER A 98 -0.26 -19.46 -16.91
N GLU A 99 0.26 -19.14 -18.09
CA GLU A 99 1.30 -18.11 -18.25
C GLU A 99 0.81 -16.75 -17.74
N GLU A 100 -0.46 -16.44 -17.99
CA GLU A 100 -1.09 -15.18 -17.56
C GLU A 100 -1.17 -15.09 -16.03
N GLU A 101 -1.58 -16.16 -15.36
CA GLU A 101 -1.61 -16.23 -13.90
C GLU A 101 -0.21 -16.09 -13.30
N PHE A 102 0.78 -16.78 -13.86
CA PHE A 102 2.16 -16.69 -13.44
C PHE A 102 2.71 -15.28 -13.60
N ARG A 103 2.42 -14.65 -14.74
CA ARG A 103 2.81 -13.25 -15.01
C ARG A 103 2.17 -12.31 -14.00
N ARG A 104 0.89 -12.45 -13.74
CA ARG A 104 0.18 -11.59 -12.78
C ARG A 104 0.74 -11.70 -11.35
N VAL A 105 1.05 -12.90 -10.89
CA VAL A 105 1.70 -13.11 -9.59
C VAL A 105 3.05 -12.39 -9.52
N THR A 106 3.84 -12.47 -10.58
CA THR A 106 5.14 -11.80 -10.67
C THR A 106 5.00 -10.28 -10.69
N GLU A 107 4.09 -9.75 -11.47
CA GLU A 107 3.86 -8.30 -11.59
C GLU A 107 3.35 -7.69 -10.29
N VAL A 108 2.50 -8.37 -9.56
CA VAL A 108 1.97 -7.87 -8.28
C VAL A 108 2.93 -8.13 -7.13
N THR A 109 3.32 -9.39 -6.93
CA THR A 109 4.03 -9.79 -5.71
C THR A 109 5.52 -9.44 -5.75
N TYR A 110 6.14 -9.47 -6.92
CA TYR A 110 7.54 -9.08 -7.06
C TYR A 110 7.70 -7.64 -7.56
N LEU A 111 7.23 -7.34 -8.77
CA LEU A 111 7.40 -6.01 -9.35
C LEU A 111 6.61 -4.93 -8.61
N GLY A 112 5.48 -5.30 -7.99
CA GLY A 112 4.72 -4.38 -7.12
C GLY A 112 5.54 -3.89 -5.93
N TYR A 113 6.36 -4.74 -5.33
CA TYR A 113 7.27 -4.33 -4.25
C TYR A 113 8.40 -3.43 -4.77
N VAL A 114 8.92 -3.71 -5.96
CA VAL A 114 9.89 -2.83 -6.63
C VAL A 114 9.30 -1.45 -6.87
N ASN A 115 8.09 -1.41 -7.43
CA ASN A 115 7.38 -0.17 -7.73
C ASN A 115 7.09 0.65 -6.45
N GLY A 116 6.62 -0.01 -5.40
CA GLY A 116 6.37 0.64 -4.11
C GLY A 116 7.65 1.19 -3.46
N THR A 117 8.72 0.42 -3.49
CA THR A 117 10.03 0.85 -2.98
C THR A 117 10.56 2.07 -3.73
N ARG A 118 10.43 2.10 -5.07
CA ARG A 118 10.81 3.27 -5.87
C ARG A 118 9.98 4.50 -5.50
N ALA A 119 8.66 4.35 -5.43
CA ALA A 119 7.77 5.45 -5.07
C ALA A 119 8.09 6.02 -3.68
N ALA A 120 8.36 5.15 -2.70
CA ALA A 120 8.77 5.55 -1.37
C ALA A 120 10.11 6.27 -1.36
N LEU A 121 11.12 5.74 -2.06
CA LEU A 121 12.45 6.34 -2.12
C LEU A 121 12.43 7.72 -2.78
N GLU A 122 11.63 7.95 -3.81
CA GLU A 122 11.53 9.26 -4.46
C GLU A 122 11.15 10.38 -3.49
N VAL A 123 10.29 10.08 -2.52
CA VAL A 123 9.84 11.07 -1.53
C VAL A 123 10.65 11.05 -0.23
N MET A 124 11.25 9.92 0.15
CA MET A 124 12.02 9.78 1.38
C MET A 124 13.50 10.17 1.22
N ALA A 125 14.14 9.79 0.11
CA ALA A 125 15.57 10.00 -0.09
C ALA A 125 15.99 11.49 -0.02
N PRO A 126 15.23 12.46 -0.58
CA PRO A 126 15.59 13.86 -0.44
C PRO A 126 15.66 14.37 1.00
N ARG A 127 14.96 13.70 1.91
CA ARG A 127 14.95 14.03 3.34
C ARG A 127 15.92 13.18 4.16
N ASP A 128 16.54 12.18 3.55
CA ASP A 128 17.36 11.16 4.22
C ASP A 128 16.65 10.56 5.45
N ARG A 129 15.34 10.31 5.32
CA ARG A 129 14.49 9.85 6.42
C ARG A 129 13.33 9.00 5.90
N GLY A 130 13.06 7.90 6.58
CA GLY A 130 11.94 7.01 6.34
C GLY A 130 12.33 5.54 6.55
N VAL A 131 11.32 4.68 6.55
CA VAL A 131 11.46 3.23 6.67
C VAL A 131 10.62 2.56 5.60
N ILE A 132 11.18 1.57 4.88
CA ILE A 132 10.49 0.75 3.90
C ILE A 132 10.52 -0.71 4.34
#